data_5db18b5ccc5cdb45cc20033dbc834995
#
_entry.id   5db18b5ccc5cdb45cc20033dbc834995
#
_cell.length_a   1.000
_cell.length_b   1.000
_cell.length_c   1.000
_cell.angle_alpha   90.00
_cell.angle_beta   90.00
_cell.angle_gamma   90.00
#
_symmetry.space_group_name_H-M   'P 1'
#
loop_
_entity.id
_entity.type
_entity.pdbx_description
1 polymer ?
#
loop_
_entity_poly.entity_id
_entity_poly.type
_entity_poly.pdbx_seq_one_letter_code
_entity_poly.pdbx_strand_id
1 'polypeptide(L)'
;MNLLRLISFVLFLASFSYADNQAQVFPTSSGPVRITPLNHASTLIEAGGKIIYLDPAKPVDFNGKPKADLILITDIHGDHMDPDSIKAISKAGTEILAPPAVVQTVTTGKTIANGETKTWQDWTIDAIPAYNLQRGPAPGKLFHDKGRGNGYVLTYGGKRFYFSGDTEGVPEMRALKNIDVAFVCMNLPYTMPPDEAAEAVKAFHPKIVIPYHYRGSDLSVFQKGLAGTGIEVRLLDWYPK
;
A
#
# COMPACT_ATOMS: atom_id res chain seq x y z
N MET A 1 -54.92 18.68 -14.04
CA MET A 1 -53.90 19.51 -13.38
C MET A 1 -52.89 18.54 -12.77
N ASN A 2 -51.82 18.20 -13.53
CA ASN A 2 -50.79 17.26 -13.10
C ASN A 2 -49.62 18.06 -12.51
N LEU A 3 -49.37 17.88 -11.23
CA LEU A 3 -48.28 18.52 -10.50
C LEU A 3 -47.02 17.65 -10.68
N LEU A 4 -46.10 18.05 -11.57
CA LEU A 4 -44.76 17.47 -11.67
C LEU A 4 -43.98 17.89 -10.42
N ARG A 5 -43.63 16.90 -9.57
CA ARG A 5 -42.64 17.11 -8.48
C ARG A 5 -41.25 16.97 -9.07
N LEU A 6 -40.55 18.09 -9.19
CA LEU A 6 -39.11 18.14 -9.42
C LEU A 6 -38.39 17.63 -8.16
N ILE A 7 -37.73 16.47 -8.26
CA ILE A 7 -36.79 16.00 -7.24
C ILE A 7 -35.43 16.60 -7.60
N SER A 8 -35.06 17.65 -6.87
CA SER A 8 -33.70 18.21 -6.95
C SER A 8 -32.71 17.27 -6.27
N PHE A 9 -31.88 16.61 -7.04
CA PHE A 9 -30.71 15.88 -6.55
C PHE A 9 -29.63 16.90 -6.18
N VAL A 10 -29.49 17.21 -4.90
CA VAL A 10 -28.35 18.01 -4.40
C VAL A 10 -27.13 17.08 -4.36
N LEU A 11 -26.25 17.21 -5.35
CA LEU A 11 -24.94 16.58 -5.34
C LEU A 11 -24.11 17.31 -4.27
N PHE A 12 -23.90 16.67 -3.12
CA PHE A 12 -22.90 17.12 -2.15
C PHE A 12 -21.51 16.83 -2.73
N LEU A 13 -20.95 17.79 -3.44
CA LEU A 13 -19.54 17.83 -3.77
C LEU A 13 -18.78 18.15 -2.48
N ALA A 14 -18.29 17.12 -1.80
CA ALA A 14 -17.29 17.32 -0.75
C ALA A 14 -16.04 17.89 -1.42
N SER A 15 -15.78 19.18 -1.19
CA SER A 15 -14.58 19.87 -1.64
C SER A 15 -13.39 19.36 -0.82
N PHE A 16 -12.67 18.37 -1.36
CA PHE A 16 -11.34 17.98 -0.87
C PHE A 16 -10.33 19.00 -1.41
N SER A 17 -10.04 20.04 -0.63
CA SER A 17 -8.92 20.93 -0.92
C SER A 17 -7.66 20.42 -0.24
N TYR A 18 -7.02 19.44 -0.86
CA TYR A 18 -5.62 19.16 -0.66
C TYR A 18 -4.96 19.20 -2.04
N ALA A 19 -3.95 20.07 -2.21
CA ALA A 19 -3.17 20.16 -3.43
C ALA A 19 -2.36 18.87 -3.59
N ASP A 20 -2.98 17.87 -4.19
CA ASP A 20 -2.45 16.51 -4.29
C ASP A 20 -2.35 16.12 -5.76
N ASN A 21 -1.33 16.72 -6.42
CA ASN A 21 -1.05 16.50 -7.85
C ASN A 21 -0.64 15.05 -8.19
N GLN A 22 -0.59 14.13 -7.23
CA GLN A 22 -0.07 12.78 -7.42
C GLN A 22 -1.04 11.65 -7.08
N ALA A 23 -2.19 11.96 -6.49
CA ALA A 23 -3.17 10.95 -6.16
C ALA A 23 -3.67 10.22 -7.41
N GLN A 24 -3.71 8.90 -7.33
CA GLN A 24 -4.26 8.04 -8.36
C GLN A 24 -5.68 7.64 -7.99
N VAL A 25 -6.60 7.74 -8.94
CA VAL A 25 -8.00 7.37 -8.74
C VAL A 25 -8.34 6.15 -9.59
N PHE A 26 -8.83 5.11 -8.95
CA PHE A 26 -9.19 3.85 -9.60
C PHE A 26 -10.71 3.62 -9.46
N PRO A 27 -11.48 3.59 -10.56
CA PRO A 27 -12.90 3.28 -10.50
C PRO A 27 -13.11 1.81 -10.09
N THR A 28 -14.08 1.58 -9.20
CA THR A 28 -14.51 0.23 -8.80
C THR A 28 -16.05 0.14 -8.82
N SER A 29 -16.60 -1.05 -8.65
CA SER A 29 -18.07 -1.24 -8.59
C SER A 29 -18.71 -0.62 -7.34
N SER A 30 -17.91 -0.39 -6.27
CA SER A 30 -18.36 0.21 -5.00
C SER A 30 -17.96 1.70 -4.87
N GLY A 31 -17.58 2.35 -5.96
CA GLY A 31 -17.10 3.71 -6.00
C GLY A 31 -15.57 3.81 -6.17
N PRO A 32 -15.04 5.01 -6.34
CA PRO A 32 -13.61 5.19 -6.62
C PRO A 32 -12.75 4.90 -5.37
N VAL A 33 -11.58 4.33 -5.60
CA VAL A 33 -10.47 4.26 -4.65
C VAL A 33 -9.44 5.32 -5.03
N ARG A 34 -9.15 6.24 -4.14
CA ARG A 34 -8.11 7.26 -4.28
C ARG A 34 -6.89 6.83 -3.47
N ILE A 35 -5.73 6.75 -4.10
CA ILE A 35 -4.47 6.35 -3.48
C ILE A 35 -3.47 7.48 -3.65
N THR A 36 -2.97 7.99 -2.54
CA THR A 36 -2.05 9.12 -2.46
C THR A 36 -0.72 8.67 -1.89
N PRO A 37 0.39 8.74 -2.66
CA PRO A 37 1.73 8.59 -2.09
C PRO A 37 2.01 9.73 -1.11
N LEU A 38 2.53 9.42 0.06
CA LEU A 38 2.90 10.42 1.06
C LEU A 38 4.42 10.59 1.15
N ASN A 39 5.12 9.51 1.42
CA ASN A 39 6.58 9.40 1.38
C ASN A 39 6.99 7.94 1.55
N HIS A 40 7.98 7.50 0.82
CA HIS A 40 8.63 6.18 0.93
C HIS A 40 7.63 5.01 0.86
N ALA A 41 7.23 4.44 1.99
CA ALA A 41 6.17 3.42 2.08
C ALA A 41 4.82 4.00 2.50
N SER A 42 4.81 5.19 3.11
CA SER A 42 3.59 5.79 3.67
C SER A 42 2.60 6.15 2.57
N THR A 43 1.39 5.64 2.69
CA THR A 43 0.32 5.80 1.69
C THR A 43 -1.00 6.14 2.37
N LEU A 44 -1.77 7.06 1.76
CA LEU A 44 -3.16 7.34 2.13
C LEU A 44 -4.09 6.73 1.08
N ILE A 45 -5.09 5.98 1.53
CA ILE A 45 -6.11 5.35 0.69
C ILE A 45 -7.49 5.83 1.17
N GLU A 46 -8.28 6.33 0.24
CA GLU A 46 -9.61 6.89 0.51
C GLU A 46 -10.64 6.18 -0.39
N ALA A 47 -11.67 5.58 0.21
CA ALA A 47 -12.77 4.97 -0.51
C ALA A 47 -13.98 4.77 0.39
N GLY A 48 -15.19 4.91 -0.16
CA GLY A 48 -16.44 4.67 0.58
C GLY A 48 -16.58 5.54 1.85
N GLY A 49 -15.99 6.74 1.88
CA GLY A 49 -15.97 7.61 3.06
C GLY A 49 -15.04 7.12 4.18
N LYS A 50 -14.19 6.13 3.91
CA LYS A 50 -13.21 5.59 4.86
C LYS A 50 -11.79 6.05 4.52
N ILE A 51 -10.99 6.23 5.56
CA ILE A 51 -9.59 6.65 5.51
C ILE A 51 -8.71 5.48 5.99
N ILE A 52 -7.86 5.02 5.11
CA ILE A 52 -6.89 3.94 5.40
C ILE A 52 -5.49 4.50 5.21
N TYR A 53 -4.61 4.26 6.17
CA TYR A 53 -3.18 4.51 6.00
C TYR A 53 -2.42 3.20 5.94
N LEU A 54 -1.44 3.14 5.05
CA LEU A 54 -0.41 2.10 5.02
C LEU A 54 0.89 2.73 5.48
N ASP A 55 1.59 2.07 6.40
CA ASP A 55 2.93 2.41 6.89
C ASP A 55 3.09 3.89 7.30
N PRO A 56 2.32 4.40 8.27
CA PRO A 56 2.45 5.79 8.69
C PRO A 56 3.76 6.00 9.46
N ALA A 57 4.72 6.66 8.81
CA ALA A 57 6.05 6.88 9.35
C ALA A 57 6.62 8.26 8.99
N LYS A 58 7.64 8.69 9.73
CA LYS A 58 8.43 9.88 9.38
C LYS A 58 9.21 9.66 8.07
N PRO A 59 9.46 10.71 7.27
CA PRO A 59 9.32 12.13 7.59
C PRO A 59 7.96 12.76 7.25
N VAL A 60 6.90 11.96 7.01
CA VAL A 60 5.59 12.51 6.70
C VAL A 60 5.07 13.37 7.84
N ASP A 61 4.67 14.61 7.53
CA ASP A 61 3.88 15.43 8.45
C ASP A 61 2.41 15.03 8.36
N PHE A 62 1.90 14.46 9.45
CA PHE A 62 0.51 14.03 9.55
C PHE A 62 -0.40 15.10 10.18
N ASN A 63 0.12 16.27 10.54
CA ASN A 63 -0.70 17.37 11.04
C ASN A 63 -1.69 17.84 9.97
N GLY A 64 -2.96 17.96 10.36
CA GLY A 64 -4.03 18.38 9.45
C GLY A 64 -4.48 17.31 8.43
N LYS A 65 -3.84 16.14 8.37
CA LYS A 65 -4.32 15.02 7.56
C LYS A 65 -5.56 14.36 8.19
N PRO A 66 -6.44 13.73 7.40
CA PRO A 66 -7.64 13.08 7.91
C PRO A 66 -7.27 11.98 8.90
N LYS A 67 -8.12 11.75 9.92
CA LYS A 67 -7.92 10.68 10.89
C LYS A 67 -8.28 9.33 10.29
N ALA A 68 -7.48 8.33 10.60
CA ALA A 68 -7.63 6.97 10.11
C ALA A 68 -8.88 6.26 10.64
N ASP A 69 -9.55 5.51 9.78
CA ASP A 69 -10.48 4.45 10.17
C ASP A 69 -9.74 3.12 10.32
N LEU A 70 -8.74 2.88 9.44
CA LEU A 70 -7.86 1.72 9.48
C LEU A 70 -6.41 2.14 9.27
N ILE A 71 -5.48 1.50 9.99
CA ILE A 71 -4.04 1.58 9.75
C ILE A 71 -3.54 0.16 9.46
N LEU A 72 -2.82 0.02 8.36
CA LEU A 72 -2.11 -1.21 7.99
C LEU A 72 -0.61 -0.95 8.13
N ILE A 73 0.10 -1.88 8.74
CA ILE A 73 1.56 -1.79 8.90
C ILE A 73 2.17 -3.05 8.31
N THR A 74 3.19 -2.88 7.46
CA THR A 74 3.82 -4.01 6.75
C THR A 74 5.00 -4.58 7.50
N ASP A 75 5.82 -3.76 8.17
CA ASP A 75 7.03 -4.20 8.86
C ASP A 75 7.28 -3.40 10.16
N ILE A 76 8.18 -3.91 10.99
CA ILE A 76 8.57 -3.35 12.30
C ILE A 76 9.58 -2.18 12.17
N HIS A 77 10.21 -1.98 11.01
CA HIS A 77 11.21 -0.93 10.82
C HIS A 77 10.60 0.46 10.90
N GLY A 78 11.42 1.45 11.30
CA GLY A 78 10.97 2.81 11.60
C GLY A 78 10.48 3.62 10.39
N ASP A 79 10.75 3.19 9.18
CA ASP A 79 10.24 3.77 7.93
C ASP A 79 8.87 3.20 7.50
N HIS A 80 8.36 2.19 8.22
CA HIS A 80 7.01 1.64 8.09
C HIS A 80 6.15 1.90 9.32
N MET A 81 6.76 2.03 10.49
CA MET A 81 6.08 2.14 11.77
C MET A 81 6.70 3.23 12.63
N ASP A 82 6.00 4.34 12.83
CA ASP A 82 6.37 5.37 13.79
C ASP A 82 5.21 5.63 14.76
N PRO A 83 5.40 5.35 16.07
CA PRO A 83 4.33 5.50 17.06
C PRO A 83 3.72 6.90 17.14
N ASP A 84 4.53 7.95 16.94
CA ASP A 84 4.04 9.33 16.94
C ASP A 84 3.14 9.61 15.73
N SER A 85 3.53 9.11 14.55
CA SER A 85 2.73 9.19 13.31
C SER A 85 1.41 8.43 13.46
N ILE A 86 1.45 7.20 13.99
CA ILE A 86 0.25 6.40 14.27
C ILE A 86 -0.69 7.16 15.22
N LYS A 87 -0.16 7.71 16.30
CA LYS A 87 -0.94 8.52 17.27
C LYS A 87 -1.53 9.76 16.61
N ALA A 88 -0.76 10.44 15.77
CA ALA A 88 -1.20 11.66 15.10
C ALA A 88 -2.42 11.45 14.20
N ILE A 89 -2.55 10.30 13.53
CA ILE A 89 -3.68 10.00 12.64
C ILE A 89 -4.79 9.17 13.30
N SER A 90 -4.57 8.65 14.50
CA SER A 90 -5.59 7.86 15.20
C SER A 90 -6.73 8.73 15.76
N LYS A 91 -7.91 8.13 15.84
CA LYS A 91 -9.13 8.63 16.50
C LYS A 91 -9.79 7.49 17.29
N ALA A 92 -10.81 7.79 18.06
CA ALA A 92 -11.64 6.75 18.67
C ALA A 92 -12.23 5.84 17.57
N GLY A 93 -12.03 4.52 17.71
CA GLY A 93 -12.49 3.52 16.74
C GLY A 93 -11.53 3.26 15.56
N THR A 94 -10.34 3.90 15.50
CA THR A 94 -9.31 3.49 14.55
C THR A 94 -8.88 2.05 14.82
N GLU A 95 -8.98 1.19 13.80
CA GLU A 95 -8.41 -0.15 13.84
C GLU A 95 -6.99 -0.17 13.30
N ILE A 96 -6.14 -1.05 13.85
CA ILE A 96 -4.77 -1.28 13.36
C ILE A 96 -4.63 -2.78 13.08
N LEU A 97 -4.24 -3.13 11.85
CA LEU A 97 -3.91 -4.50 11.46
C LEU A 97 -2.43 -4.56 11.07
N ALA A 98 -1.71 -5.52 11.63
CA ALA A 98 -0.28 -5.61 11.43
C ALA A 98 0.23 -7.06 11.66
N PRO A 99 1.43 -7.40 11.15
CA PRO A 99 2.04 -8.69 11.44
C PRO A 99 2.33 -8.86 12.95
N PRO A 100 2.45 -10.10 13.44
CA PRO A 100 2.69 -10.39 14.85
C PRO A 100 3.86 -9.60 15.46
N ALA A 101 4.96 -9.44 14.73
CA ALA A 101 6.14 -8.70 15.20
C ALA A 101 5.84 -7.22 15.48
N VAL A 102 5.00 -6.57 14.69
CA VAL A 102 4.57 -5.18 14.88
C VAL A 102 3.65 -5.04 16.08
N VAL A 103 2.70 -5.97 16.25
CA VAL A 103 1.72 -5.93 17.37
C VAL A 103 2.39 -6.05 18.74
N GLN A 104 3.57 -6.64 18.82
CA GLN A 104 4.37 -6.64 20.06
C GLN A 104 4.76 -5.22 20.49
N THR A 105 4.92 -4.29 19.56
CA THR A 105 5.26 -2.87 19.82
C THR A 105 4.01 -1.99 19.79
N VAL A 106 3.14 -2.19 18.81
CA VAL A 106 1.86 -1.46 18.66
C VAL A 106 0.76 -2.28 19.32
N THR A 107 0.74 -2.28 20.65
CA THR A 107 -0.12 -3.17 21.47
C THR A 107 -1.63 -2.95 21.30
N THR A 108 -2.05 -1.85 20.68
CA THR A 108 -3.45 -1.59 20.32
C THR A 108 -3.82 -2.24 18.97
N GLY A 109 -2.86 -2.76 18.24
CA GLY A 109 -3.06 -3.44 16.96
C GLY A 109 -3.63 -4.85 17.12
N LYS A 110 -4.31 -5.31 16.07
CA LYS A 110 -4.77 -6.70 15.91
C LYS A 110 -3.85 -7.39 14.91
N THR A 111 -3.49 -8.62 15.22
CA THR A 111 -2.63 -9.42 14.33
C THR A 111 -3.37 -9.82 13.06
N ILE A 112 -2.67 -9.71 11.93
CA ILE A 112 -2.94 -10.42 10.70
C ILE A 112 -1.61 -11.07 10.25
N ALA A 113 -1.54 -12.40 10.34
CA ALA A 113 -0.31 -13.14 10.01
C ALA A 113 -0.25 -13.48 8.51
N ASN A 114 0.94 -13.83 8.02
CA ASN A 114 1.14 -14.26 6.64
C ASN A 114 0.14 -15.35 6.24
N GLY A 115 -0.55 -15.18 5.13
CA GLY A 115 -1.56 -16.10 4.60
C GLY A 115 -2.95 -15.95 5.20
N GLU A 116 -3.13 -15.08 6.21
CA GLU A 116 -4.46 -14.78 6.74
C GLU A 116 -5.21 -13.78 5.87
N THR A 117 -6.54 -13.90 5.90
CA THR A 117 -7.48 -12.95 5.29
C THR A 117 -8.36 -12.36 6.39
N LYS A 118 -8.55 -11.04 6.35
CA LYS A 118 -9.50 -10.32 7.21
C LYS A 118 -10.50 -9.55 6.35
N THR A 119 -11.74 -9.49 6.82
CA THR A 119 -12.72 -8.55 6.29
C THR A 119 -12.80 -7.34 7.20
N TRP A 120 -12.73 -6.15 6.62
CA TRP A 120 -12.91 -4.89 7.32
C TRP A 120 -13.85 -4.00 6.50
N GLN A 121 -15.04 -3.72 7.03
CA GLN A 121 -16.11 -3.05 6.28
C GLN A 121 -16.32 -3.75 4.91
N ASP A 122 -16.27 -3.01 3.81
CA ASP A 122 -16.40 -3.51 2.44
C ASP A 122 -15.07 -3.96 1.81
N TRP A 123 -14.00 -4.05 2.62
CA TRP A 123 -12.68 -4.47 2.18
C TRP A 123 -12.37 -5.90 2.60
N THR A 124 -11.73 -6.63 1.69
CA THR A 124 -11.01 -7.87 2.04
C THR A 124 -9.51 -7.56 2.04
N ILE A 125 -8.80 -8.00 3.07
CA ILE A 125 -7.38 -7.75 3.31
C ILE A 125 -6.69 -9.09 3.41
N ASP A 126 -5.89 -9.45 2.40
CA ASP A 126 -5.08 -10.66 2.39
C ASP A 126 -3.65 -10.29 2.78
N ALA A 127 -3.07 -10.94 3.80
CA ALA A 127 -1.67 -10.76 4.18
C ALA A 127 -0.78 -11.71 3.39
N ILE A 128 0.08 -11.15 2.57
CA ILE A 128 1.03 -11.88 1.73
C ILE A 128 2.40 -11.89 2.43
N PRO A 129 3.13 -13.01 2.50
CA PRO A 129 4.47 -13.02 3.04
C PRO A 129 5.40 -12.00 2.35
N ALA A 130 6.06 -11.15 3.15
CA ALA A 130 7.07 -10.20 2.69
C ALA A 130 8.38 -10.48 3.43
N TYR A 131 9.44 -10.85 2.67
CA TYR A 131 10.71 -11.24 3.26
C TYR A 131 11.87 -11.24 2.24
N ASN A 132 13.11 -11.34 2.72
CA ASN A 132 14.28 -11.53 1.89
C ASN A 132 14.56 -13.01 1.64
N LEU A 133 15.04 -13.32 0.43
CA LEU A 133 15.53 -14.64 0.05
C LEU A 133 17.03 -14.78 0.34
N GLN A 134 17.78 -13.69 0.14
CA GLN A 134 19.25 -13.71 0.19
C GLN A 134 19.88 -12.43 0.79
N ARG A 135 19.21 -11.26 0.73
CA ARG A 135 19.82 -10.00 1.18
C ARG A 135 19.72 -9.81 2.67
N GLY A 136 20.83 -9.43 3.28
CA GLY A 136 20.92 -9.21 4.71
C GLY A 136 22.18 -8.47 5.13
N PRO A 137 22.29 -8.09 6.42
CA PRO A 137 23.40 -7.31 6.95
C PRO A 137 24.69 -8.12 7.08
N ALA A 138 24.62 -9.46 7.06
CA ALA A 138 25.77 -10.35 7.18
C ALA A 138 25.41 -11.75 6.63
N PRO A 139 26.39 -12.61 6.31
CA PRO A 139 26.15 -13.99 5.88
C PRO A 139 25.22 -14.73 6.86
N GLY A 140 24.17 -15.35 6.34
CA GLY A 140 23.18 -16.10 7.11
C GLY A 140 22.18 -15.27 7.93
N LYS A 141 22.19 -13.93 7.79
CA LYS A 141 21.19 -13.03 8.37
C LYS A 141 20.45 -12.29 7.27
N LEU A 142 19.14 -12.21 7.35
CA LEU A 142 18.32 -11.47 6.41
C LEU A 142 17.94 -10.10 6.98
N PHE A 143 17.68 -9.12 6.10
CA PHE A 143 17.09 -7.85 6.54
C PHE A 143 15.66 -8.06 7.02
N HIS A 144 14.91 -8.92 6.32
CA HIS A 144 13.51 -9.24 6.62
C HIS A 144 13.35 -10.76 6.64
N ASP A 145 13.19 -11.33 7.84
CA ASP A 145 12.98 -12.76 8.01
C ASP A 145 11.57 -13.17 7.58
N LYS A 146 11.43 -14.38 7.02
CA LYS A 146 10.12 -14.93 6.66
C LYS A 146 9.20 -15.02 7.89
N GLY A 147 7.97 -14.52 7.74
CA GLY A 147 6.97 -14.50 8.83
C GLY A 147 6.98 -13.23 9.66
N ARG A 148 7.98 -12.32 9.48
CA ARG A 148 8.05 -11.06 10.23
C ARG A 148 7.18 -9.97 9.63
N GLY A 149 7.22 -9.78 8.32
CA GLY A 149 6.50 -8.72 7.59
C GLY A 149 5.38 -9.24 6.70
N ASN A 150 4.48 -8.34 6.33
CA ASN A 150 3.40 -8.56 5.38
C ASN A 150 3.52 -7.62 4.16
N GLY A 151 3.25 -8.15 2.96
CA GLY A 151 2.57 -7.38 1.93
C GLY A 151 1.07 -7.51 2.12
N TYR A 152 0.29 -6.67 1.46
CA TYR A 152 -1.18 -6.73 1.53
C TYR A 152 -1.81 -6.72 0.15
N VAL A 153 -2.79 -7.58 -0.09
CA VAL A 153 -3.74 -7.41 -1.18
C VAL A 153 -5.04 -6.87 -0.61
N LEU A 154 -5.39 -5.65 -0.99
CA LEU A 154 -6.62 -4.97 -0.59
C LEU A 154 -7.64 -5.11 -1.71
N THR A 155 -8.77 -5.74 -1.44
CA THR A 155 -9.86 -5.90 -2.43
C THR A 155 -11.03 -5.00 -2.05
N TYR A 156 -11.46 -4.14 -2.99
CA TYR A 156 -12.62 -3.25 -2.84
C TYR A 156 -13.35 -3.11 -4.16
N GLY A 157 -14.67 -3.29 -4.14
CA GLY A 157 -15.50 -3.16 -5.33
C GLY A 157 -15.00 -3.98 -6.53
N GLY A 158 -14.48 -5.18 -6.28
CA GLY A 158 -13.98 -6.12 -7.29
C GLY A 158 -12.57 -5.81 -7.81
N LYS A 159 -11.89 -4.74 -7.37
CA LYS A 159 -10.49 -4.45 -7.71
C LYS A 159 -9.54 -4.88 -6.60
N ARG A 160 -8.37 -5.36 -7.01
CA ARG A 160 -7.31 -5.88 -6.14
C ARG A 160 -6.08 -5.00 -6.22
N PHE A 161 -5.69 -4.41 -5.08
CA PHE A 161 -4.54 -3.53 -4.91
C PHE A 161 -3.50 -4.24 -4.07
N TYR A 162 -2.33 -4.54 -4.65
CA TYR A 162 -1.23 -5.17 -3.93
C TYR A 162 -0.18 -4.15 -3.50
N PHE A 163 0.19 -4.17 -2.23
CA PHE A 163 1.32 -3.43 -1.66
C PHE A 163 2.33 -4.47 -1.17
N SER A 164 3.56 -4.43 -1.69
CA SER A 164 4.52 -5.50 -1.46
C SER A 164 5.06 -5.56 -0.03
N GLY A 165 5.09 -4.44 0.69
CA GLY A 165 5.93 -4.32 1.87
C GLY A 165 7.40 -4.49 1.50
N ASP A 166 8.27 -4.72 2.48
CA ASP A 166 9.68 -4.95 2.26
C ASP A 166 9.96 -6.41 1.95
N THR A 167 10.25 -6.68 0.69
CA THR A 167 10.42 -8.04 0.18
C THR A 167 11.41 -8.10 -0.99
N GLU A 168 11.98 -9.26 -1.21
CA GLU A 168 12.48 -9.67 -2.51
C GLU A 168 11.34 -10.32 -3.33
N GLY A 169 11.63 -10.74 -4.56
CA GLY A 169 10.65 -11.40 -5.43
C GLY A 169 10.31 -12.82 -4.99
N VAL A 170 9.71 -12.95 -3.79
CA VAL A 170 9.39 -14.24 -3.16
C VAL A 170 8.35 -15.05 -3.92
N PRO A 171 8.31 -16.39 -3.76
CA PRO A 171 7.36 -17.25 -4.46
C PRO A 171 5.91 -16.84 -4.26
N GLU A 172 5.53 -16.40 -3.06
CA GLU A 172 4.18 -15.99 -2.71
C GLU A 172 3.75 -14.72 -3.48
N MET A 173 4.66 -13.74 -3.66
CA MET A 173 4.44 -12.57 -4.51
C MET A 173 4.26 -12.99 -5.97
N ARG A 174 5.16 -13.84 -6.50
CA ARG A 174 5.13 -14.30 -7.89
C ARG A 174 3.90 -15.15 -8.23
N ALA A 175 3.29 -15.77 -7.22
CA ALA A 175 2.08 -16.58 -7.37
C ALA A 175 0.77 -15.79 -7.34
N LEU A 176 0.80 -14.48 -7.06
CA LEU A 176 -0.38 -13.62 -7.05
C LEU A 176 -1.14 -13.68 -8.37
N LYS A 177 -2.48 -13.53 -8.32
CA LYS A 177 -3.34 -13.56 -9.51
C LYS A 177 -4.35 -12.41 -9.47
N ASN A 178 -4.72 -11.97 -10.67
CA ASN A 178 -5.79 -10.99 -10.87
C ASN A 178 -5.54 -9.67 -10.09
N ILE A 179 -4.28 -9.21 -10.06
CA ILE A 179 -3.93 -7.92 -9.44
C ILE A 179 -4.22 -6.81 -10.45
N ASP A 180 -5.06 -5.84 -10.06
CA ASP A 180 -5.36 -4.68 -10.90
C ASP A 180 -4.25 -3.62 -10.79
N VAL A 181 -3.78 -3.35 -9.57
CA VAL A 181 -2.72 -2.37 -9.31
C VAL A 181 -1.75 -2.95 -8.29
N ALA A 182 -0.46 -2.91 -8.58
CA ALA A 182 0.59 -3.32 -7.66
C ALA A 182 1.52 -2.16 -7.31
N PHE A 183 1.78 -1.98 -6.02
CA PHE A 183 2.82 -1.10 -5.50
C PHE A 183 3.99 -1.99 -5.06
N VAL A 184 5.16 -1.84 -5.72
CA VAL A 184 6.29 -2.76 -5.57
C VAL A 184 7.54 -2.02 -5.13
N CYS A 185 8.14 -2.47 -4.02
CA CYS A 185 9.37 -1.92 -3.48
C CYS A 185 10.58 -2.29 -4.33
N MET A 186 11.59 -1.41 -4.34
CA MET A 186 12.89 -1.68 -4.95
C MET A 186 13.97 -0.77 -4.33
N ASN A 187 14.36 -1.07 -3.10
CA ASN A 187 15.29 -0.25 -2.30
C ASN A 187 16.50 -1.07 -1.84
N LEU A 188 17.60 -0.97 -2.58
CA LEU A 188 18.86 -1.60 -2.15
C LEU A 188 19.51 -0.86 -0.96
N PRO A 189 20.18 -1.59 -0.08
CA PRO A 189 20.46 -3.04 -0.10
C PRO A 189 19.35 -3.90 0.52
N TYR A 190 18.25 -3.31 0.97
CA TYR A 190 17.28 -3.91 1.89
C TYR A 190 16.29 -4.85 1.20
N THR A 191 15.88 -4.53 -0.02
CA THR A 191 14.88 -5.30 -0.77
C THR A 191 15.48 -5.85 -2.08
N MET A 192 14.94 -5.55 -3.22
CA MET A 192 15.43 -6.02 -4.53
C MET A 192 15.82 -4.85 -5.44
N PRO A 193 16.73 -5.03 -6.38
CA PRO A 193 17.00 -4.01 -7.41
C PRO A 193 15.87 -3.94 -8.44
N PRO A 194 15.82 -2.87 -9.26
CA PRO A 194 14.77 -2.66 -10.25
C PRO A 194 14.58 -3.78 -11.28
N ASP A 195 15.63 -4.44 -11.69
CA ASP A 195 15.60 -5.57 -12.63
C ASP A 195 14.95 -6.83 -12.01
N GLU A 196 15.31 -7.18 -10.77
CA GLU A 196 14.67 -8.29 -10.05
C GLU A 196 13.20 -7.97 -9.76
N ALA A 197 12.87 -6.71 -9.43
CA ALA A 197 11.51 -6.27 -9.26
C ALA A 197 10.69 -6.43 -10.54
N ALA A 198 11.26 -6.08 -11.70
CA ALA A 198 10.63 -6.29 -13.00
C ALA A 198 10.36 -7.77 -13.28
N GLU A 199 11.33 -8.67 -12.99
CA GLU A 199 11.15 -10.11 -13.15
C GLU A 199 10.07 -10.68 -12.19
N ALA A 200 9.99 -10.17 -10.97
CA ALA A 200 8.93 -10.57 -10.05
C ALA A 200 7.55 -10.12 -10.56
N VAL A 201 7.44 -8.86 -11.03
CA VAL A 201 6.21 -8.28 -11.59
C VAL A 201 5.73 -9.04 -12.83
N LYS A 202 6.63 -9.44 -13.74
CA LYS A 202 6.26 -10.28 -14.89
C LYS A 202 5.59 -11.59 -14.47
N ALA A 203 6.03 -12.20 -13.38
CA ALA A 203 5.51 -13.50 -12.94
C ALA A 203 4.04 -13.43 -12.50
N PHE A 204 3.61 -12.38 -11.80
CA PHE A 204 2.21 -12.23 -11.35
C PHE A 204 1.37 -11.30 -12.24
N HIS A 205 1.99 -10.60 -13.17
CA HIS A 205 1.41 -9.85 -14.28
C HIS A 205 0.21 -8.97 -13.88
N PRO A 206 0.42 -7.91 -13.07
CA PRO A 206 -0.65 -6.97 -12.74
C PRO A 206 -1.02 -6.12 -13.95
N LYS A 207 -2.21 -5.49 -13.96
CA LYS A 207 -2.58 -4.56 -15.04
C LYS A 207 -1.75 -3.28 -14.98
N ILE A 208 -1.56 -2.74 -13.77
CA ILE A 208 -0.79 -1.53 -13.49
C ILE A 208 0.23 -1.84 -12.41
N VAL A 209 1.46 -1.34 -12.56
CA VAL A 209 2.46 -1.37 -11.50
C VAL A 209 3.01 0.02 -11.23
N ILE A 210 3.20 0.33 -9.96
CA ILE A 210 3.69 1.60 -9.43
C ILE A 210 4.87 1.30 -8.52
N PRO A 211 6.09 1.67 -8.89
CA PRO A 211 7.23 1.63 -7.98
C PRO A 211 6.97 2.50 -6.75
N TYR A 212 7.21 1.96 -5.57
CA TYR A 212 7.24 2.71 -4.32
C TYR A 212 8.41 2.21 -3.47
N HIS A 213 8.76 2.89 -2.38
CA HIS A 213 9.89 2.48 -1.54
C HIS A 213 11.16 2.19 -2.39
N TYR A 214 11.53 3.17 -3.24
CA TYR A 214 12.60 2.98 -4.26
C TYR A 214 13.78 3.93 -4.10
N ARG A 215 13.97 4.55 -2.93
CA ARG A 215 14.99 5.61 -2.73
C ARG A 215 16.33 5.26 -3.40
N GLY A 216 16.76 6.13 -4.33
CA GLY A 216 18.04 6.00 -5.03
C GLY A 216 18.08 4.95 -6.14
N SER A 217 17.01 4.21 -6.40
CA SER A 217 16.95 3.22 -7.48
C SER A 217 16.70 3.86 -8.84
N ASP A 218 17.35 3.34 -9.88
CA ASP A 218 17.11 3.78 -11.27
C ASP A 218 15.85 3.12 -11.84
N LEU A 219 14.73 3.82 -11.77
CA LEU A 219 13.45 3.33 -12.26
C LEU A 219 13.42 3.11 -13.78
N SER A 220 14.38 3.65 -14.56
CA SER A 220 14.46 3.38 -16.00
C SER A 220 14.79 1.91 -16.30
N VAL A 221 15.53 1.25 -15.42
CA VAL A 221 15.83 -0.18 -15.50
C VAL A 221 14.54 -1.00 -15.32
N PHE A 222 13.72 -0.63 -14.33
CA PHE A 222 12.42 -1.27 -14.09
C PHE A 222 11.48 -1.12 -15.29
N GLN A 223 11.35 0.12 -15.82
CA GLN A 223 10.51 0.39 -16.99
C GLN A 223 10.97 -0.40 -18.22
N LYS A 224 12.28 -0.42 -18.49
CA LYS A 224 12.84 -1.22 -19.61
C LYS A 224 12.58 -2.71 -19.41
N GLY A 225 12.71 -3.21 -18.17
CA GLY A 225 12.45 -4.60 -17.85
C GLY A 225 11.01 -5.03 -18.14
N LEU A 226 10.04 -4.11 -18.07
CA LEU A 226 8.63 -4.39 -18.34
C LEU A 226 8.17 -3.98 -19.76
N ALA A 227 9.05 -3.44 -20.58
CA ALA A 227 8.70 -3.05 -21.95
C ALA A 227 8.15 -4.25 -22.75
N GLY A 228 7.06 -4.04 -23.49
CA GLY A 228 6.44 -5.08 -24.32
C GLY A 228 5.62 -6.14 -23.57
N THR A 229 5.51 -6.06 -22.24
CA THR A 229 4.73 -7.03 -21.43
C THR A 229 3.24 -6.75 -21.42
N GLY A 230 2.78 -5.56 -21.80
CA GLY A 230 1.40 -5.11 -21.66
C GLY A 230 1.05 -4.60 -20.26
N ILE A 231 1.98 -4.62 -19.30
CA ILE A 231 1.81 -4.04 -17.97
C ILE A 231 2.01 -2.53 -18.05
N GLU A 232 1.05 -1.76 -17.57
CA GLU A 232 1.17 -0.30 -17.46
C GLU A 232 2.07 0.07 -16.29
N VAL A 233 3.17 0.79 -16.54
CA VAL A 233 4.08 1.31 -15.49
C VAL A 233 3.78 2.77 -15.25
N ARG A 234 3.37 3.12 -14.02
CA ARG A 234 3.18 4.52 -13.59
C ARG A 234 4.25 4.90 -12.60
N LEU A 235 4.99 5.98 -12.89
CA LEU A 235 5.96 6.55 -11.96
C LEU A 235 5.32 7.70 -11.21
N LEU A 236 5.35 7.61 -9.87
CA LEU A 236 4.89 8.67 -8.96
C LEU A 236 6.07 9.17 -8.14
N ASP A 237 6.00 10.43 -7.70
CA ASP A 237 7.01 10.97 -6.79
C ASP A 237 6.68 10.58 -5.34
N TRP A 238 7.41 9.63 -4.80
CA TRP A 238 7.32 9.17 -3.40
C TRP A 238 8.23 9.94 -2.46
N TYR A 239 8.97 10.95 -2.96
CA TYR A 239 9.93 11.72 -2.19
C TYR A 239 9.78 13.22 -2.48
N PRO A 240 8.57 13.79 -2.26
CA PRO A 240 8.35 15.21 -2.48
C PRO A 240 9.29 16.03 -1.59
N LYS A 241 9.82 17.11 -2.18
CA LYS A 241 10.74 18.04 -1.50
C LYS A 241 9.99 18.97 -0.56
#